data_af7a47a4f90079ffcf8db4afb5271f20
#
_entry.id   af7a47a4f90079ffcf8db4afb5271f20
#
_cell.length_a   1.000
_cell.length_b   1.000
_cell.length_c   1.000
_cell.angle_alpha   90.00
_cell.angle_beta   90.00
_cell.angle_gamma   90.00
#
_symmetry.space_group_name_H-M   'P 1'
#
loop_
_entity.id
_entity.type
_entity.pdbx_description
1 polymer ?
#
loop_
_entity_poly.entity_id
_entity_poly.type
_entity_poly.pdbx_seq_one_letter_code
_entity_poly.pdbx_strand_id
1 'polypeptide(L)'
;MERFSLRLFALGLALGSLVAAAVLATGAYAHATQPDVMKVHCPVRHARSAKESGQPVIDWNQTLLSIVSTAGAQPANIQPTRNFAILHAAIYDAVNAIDRTHEPYLISVRAPRDASETAAADAAAHAALIGLYPAQQASLDSDYAAELARVPNGPAKDKGIRVGEQVATDLLAVRANDGSNVIPAPFVAGTNPGDYRSTPPNFPTPVFTTWGEVTPFVLEQSDQFRPTPPPALTSDAYAVAINEVQSLGSANSTTRTAEQTEIGKFWNPPIQNFWNQIAQIVALKHHSDLATTARLFATLDLSFADSAIAFYDAKYTYRLWRPVTAIRLADSDGNPLTVADPTWLPLSVNTAADPSYPGAHSTISAAGADVLASFYGDHQSFSVTSTALPGVTRSFRSFAAAAQEAGLSRIFSGQHTRLDHVAGVKLGREVAGFVLHNALLPAHDSSGK
;
A
#
# COMPACT_ATOMS: atom_id res chain seq x y z
N MET A 1 -41.97 -18.99 36.55
CA MET A 1 -41.45 -19.42 37.87
C MET A 1 -39.97 -19.23 37.76
N GLU A 2 -39.46 -18.41 38.40
CA GLU A 2 -38.96 -17.63 39.51
C GLU A 2 -37.81 -16.75 39.00
N ARG A 3 -37.85 -15.48 39.09
CA ARG A 3 -37.86 -14.41 40.10
C ARG A 3 -36.51 -14.23 40.83
N PHE A 4 -36.05 -12.96 40.77
CA PHE A 4 -35.24 -12.15 41.73
C PHE A 4 -33.70 -12.32 41.65
N SER A 5 -32.88 -11.25 41.79
CA SER A 5 -33.10 -9.93 42.45
C SER A 5 -32.03 -8.91 42.05
N LEU A 6 -32.46 -7.65 42.02
CA LEU A 6 -31.64 -6.41 42.07
C LEU A 6 -30.84 -6.29 43.37
N ARG A 7 -29.67 -5.68 43.35
CA ARG A 7 -29.19 -4.83 44.47
C ARG A 7 -28.56 -3.54 43.94
N LEU A 8 -29.26 -2.42 44.23
CA LEU A 8 -28.74 -1.06 44.31
C LEU A 8 -27.88 -0.93 45.57
N PHE A 9 -26.82 -0.10 45.49
CA PHE A 9 -26.34 0.68 46.62
C PHE A 9 -25.97 2.09 46.15
N ALA A 10 -26.58 3.06 46.88
CA ALA A 10 -26.43 4.49 46.67
C ALA A 10 -25.69 5.13 47.86
N LEU A 11 -25.24 6.34 47.62
CA LEU A 11 -24.93 7.46 48.50
C LEU A 11 -23.56 7.55 49.20
N GLY A 12 -23.00 8.79 49.06
CA GLY A 12 -22.01 9.37 49.95
C GLY A 12 -21.54 10.75 49.47
N LEU A 13 -22.39 11.78 49.67
CA LEU A 13 -21.97 13.19 49.59
C LEU A 13 -21.09 13.56 50.80
N ALA A 14 -20.06 14.39 50.60
CA ALA A 14 -19.51 15.22 51.66
C ALA A 14 -19.09 16.59 51.10
N LEU A 15 -19.81 17.65 51.52
CA LEU A 15 -19.44 19.07 51.43
C LEU A 15 -18.30 19.40 52.39
N GLY A 16 -17.42 20.29 52.00
CA GLY A 16 -16.45 20.94 52.87
C GLY A 16 -16.17 22.35 52.40
N SER A 17 -16.85 23.31 53.01
CA SER A 17 -16.64 24.77 52.89
C SER A 17 -15.52 25.24 53.82
N LEU A 18 -14.66 26.21 53.42
CA LEU A 18 -13.90 27.09 54.31
C LEU A 18 -13.45 28.37 53.55
N VAL A 19 -14.15 29.43 53.77
CA VAL A 19 -13.89 30.68 54.52
C VAL A 19 -12.67 31.50 54.05
N ALA A 20 -13.02 32.70 53.59
CA ALA A 20 -12.14 33.83 53.25
C ALA A 20 -11.56 34.46 54.49
N ALA A 21 -10.35 35.02 54.46
CA ALA A 21 -9.83 36.01 55.36
C ALA A 21 -9.20 37.13 54.52
N ALA A 22 -9.84 38.32 54.64
CA ALA A 22 -9.31 39.63 54.21
C ALA A 22 -8.41 40.22 55.25
N VAL A 23 -7.25 40.74 54.86
CA VAL A 23 -6.44 41.63 55.68
C VAL A 23 -6.23 42.90 54.88
N LEU A 24 -6.80 43.99 55.39
CA LEU A 24 -6.55 45.40 55.04
C LEU A 24 -5.25 45.87 55.70
N ALA A 25 -4.33 46.45 54.95
CA ALA A 25 -3.28 47.32 55.47
C ALA A 25 -3.16 48.53 54.57
N THR A 26 -3.40 49.68 55.20
CA THR A 26 -3.27 51.05 54.70
C THR A 26 -1.81 51.51 54.75
N GLY A 27 -1.38 52.28 53.78
CA GLY A 27 -0.33 53.24 54.07
C GLY A 27 0.71 53.54 52.99
N ALA A 28 0.71 54.80 52.60
CA ALA A 28 1.77 55.65 52.11
C ALA A 28 2.11 55.75 50.64
N TYR A 29 1.70 56.90 50.08
CA TYR A 29 2.18 57.46 48.81
C TYR A 29 3.66 57.85 48.90
N ALA A 30 4.46 57.35 47.95
CA ALA A 30 5.72 57.95 47.57
C ALA A 30 5.76 58.06 46.01
N HIS A 31 5.89 59.30 45.55
CA HIS A 31 6.15 59.61 44.15
C HIS A 31 7.51 59.01 43.73
N ALA A 32 7.51 58.12 42.76
CA ALA A 32 8.71 57.72 42.05
C ALA A 32 8.47 57.85 40.53
N THR A 33 9.39 58.57 39.92
CA THR A 33 9.52 58.84 38.47
C THR A 33 9.45 57.61 37.67
N GLN A 34 8.69 57.66 36.55
CA GLN A 34 8.60 56.57 35.53
C GLN A 34 9.96 56.35 34.86
N PRO A 35 10.44 55.11 34.78
CA PRO A 35 11.46 54.75 33.80
C PRO A 35 10.80 54.35 32.49
N ASP A 36 11.46 54.74 31.39
CA ASP A 36 11.12 54.39 30.01
C ASP A 36 10.75 52.92 29.85
N VAL A 37 9.53 52.64 29.37
CA VAL A 37 9.09 51.30 29.01
C VAL A 37 9.73 50.93 27.68
N MET A 38 10.87 50.25 27.76
CA MET A 38 11.45 49.51 26.64
C MET A 38 10.41 48.50 26.15
N LYS A 39 9.81 48.76 24.98
CA LYS A 39 8.93 47.79 24.30
C LYS A 39 9.78 46.56 23.89
N VAL A 40 9.81 45.55 24.76
CA VAL A 40 10.31 44.25 24.41
C VAL A 40 9.31 43.64 23.41
N HIS A 41 9.68 43.64 22.13
CA HIS A 41 9.02 42.83 21.14
C HIS A 41 9.32 41.37 21.49
N CYS A 42 8.43 40.70 22.22
CA CYS A 42 8.40 39.25 22.26
C CYS A 42 7.96 38.78 20.86
N PRO A 43 8.78 38.01 20.14
CA PRO A 43 8.30 37.37 18.95
C PRO A 43 7.17 36.42 19.38
N VAL A 44 5.98 36.65 18.86
CA VAL A 44 4.85 35.71 18.98
C VAL A 44 5.34 34.41 18.35
N ARG A 45 5.82 33.47 19.17
CA ARG A 45 5.95 32.09 18.77
C ARG A 45 4.55 31.64 18.39
N HIS A 46 4.26 31.55 17.10
CA HIS A 46 3.09 30.84 16.62
C HIS A 46 3.15 29.46 17.26
N ALA A 47 2.23 29.18 18.17
CA ALA A 47 2.04 27.83 18.67
C ALA A 47 1.84 26.98 17.43
N ARG A 48 2.69 25.96 17.23
CA ARG A 48 2.44 24.96 16.20
C ARG A 48 1.02 24.46 16.44
N SER A 49 0.15 24.62 15.45
CA SER A 49 -1.17 23.99 15.44
C SER A 49 -1.01 22.51 15.82
N ALA A 50 -1.93 21.98 16.59
CA ALA A 50 -1.96 20.53 16.82
C ALA A 50 -1.97 19.85 15.45
N LYS A 51 -1.08 18.86 15.27
CA LYS A 51 -0.97 18.13 14.00
C LYS A 51 -2.32 17.48 13.65
N GLU A 52 -2.76 17.64 12.42
CA GLU A 52 -4.01 17.04 11.95
C GLU A 52 -3.88 15.51 11.91
N SER A 53 -4.99 14.78 12.12
CA SER A 53 -5.04 13.33 12.13
C SER A 53 -4.82 12.76 10.74
N GLY A 54 -4.15 11.61 10.63
CA GLY A 54 -4.01 10.84 9.38
C GLY A 54 -5.28 10.13 8.91
N GLN A 55 -6.40 10.26 9.64
CA GLN A 55 -7.66 9.57 9.34
C GLN A 55 -8.18 9.81 7.91
N PRO A 56 -8.15 11.03 7.34
CA PRO A 56 -8.62 11.26 5.97
C PRO A 56 -7.91 10.39 4.93
N VAL A 57 -6.59 10.22 5.04
CA VAL A 57 -5.83 9.34 4.12
C VAL A 57 -6.30 7.89 4.23
N ILE A 58 -6.56 7.43 5.47
CA ILE A 58 -7.04 6.08 5.74
C ILE A 58 -8.44 5.86 5.18
N ASP A 59 -9.33 6.83 5.34
CA ASP A 59 -10.71 6.76 4.84
C ASP A 59 -10.72 6.67 3.29
N TRP A 60 -9.94 7.50 2.60
CA TRP A 60 -9.81 7.45 1.15
C TRP A 60 -9.10 6.18 0.64
N ASN A 61 -8.11 5.67 1.37
CA ASN A 61 -7.54 4.36 1.06
C ASN A 61 -8.59 3.24 1.19
N GLN A 62 -9.44 3.29 2.23
CA GLN A 62 -10.52 2.32 2.41
C GLN A 62 -11.55 2.41 1.28
N THR A 63 -11.89 3.62 0.83
CA THR A 63 -12.77 3.84 -0.35
C THR A 63 -12.17 3.17 -1.60
N LEU A 64 -10.87 3.37 -1.89
CA LEU A 64 -10.23 2.71 -3.02
C LEU A 64 -10.16 1.18 -2.86
N LEU A 65 -9.84 0.67 -1.66
CA LEU A 65 -9.88 -0.77 -1.37
C LEU A 65 -11.27 -1.36 -1.64
N SER A 66 -12.34 -0.65 -1.30
CA SER A 66 -13.70 -1.05 -1.60
C SER A 66 -13.99 -1.10 -3.10
N ILE A 67 -13.58 -0.08 -3.85
CA ILE A 67 -13.75 -0.01 -5.31
C ILE A 67 -13.02 -1.19 -5.99
N VAL A 68 -11.73 -1.39 -5.72
CA VAL A 68 -10.95 -2.46 -6.37
C VAL A 68 -11.38 -3.88 -5.96
N SER A 69 -12.07 -4.00 -4.83
CA SER A 69 -12.64 -5.27 -4.36
C SER A 69 -14.04 -5.54 -4.93
N THR A 70 -14.67 -4.53 -5.53
CA THR A 70 -16.00 -4.66 -6.15
C THR A 70 -15.85 -5.24 -7.56
N ALA A 71 -16.55 -6.34 -7.82
CA ALA A 71 -16.47 -7.01 -9.11
C ALA A 71 -16.86 -6.06 -10.27
N GLY A 72 -15.99 -5.93 -11.25
CA GLY A 72 -16.21 -5.10 -12.44
C GLY A 72 -15.98 -3.60 -12.25
N ALA A 73 -15.70 -3.11 -11.04
CA ALA A 73 -15.39 -1.69 -10.82
C ALA A 73 -13.97 -1.33 -11.27
N GLN A 74 -13.01 -2.23 -11.05
CA GLN A 74 -11.62 -2.06 -11.50
C GLN A 74 -11.51 -2.44 -12.99
N PRO A 75 -11.00 -1.56 -13.88
CA PRO A 75 -10.72 -1.91 -15.26
C PRO A 75 -9.74 -3.09 -15.36
N ALA A 76 -10.10 -4.12 -16.12
CA ALA A 76 -9.35 -5.37 -16.20
C ALA A 76 -7.94 -5.22 -16.80
N ASN A 77 -7.72 -4.19 -17.62
CA ASN A 77 -6.43 -3.89 -18.26
C ASN A 77 -5.54 -2.95 -17.44
N ILE A 78 -6.02 -2.41 -16.32
CA ILE A 78 -5.28 -1.49 -15.46
C ILE A 78 -4.90 -2.22 -14.18
N GLN A 79 -3.60 -2.26 -13.86
CA GLN A 79 -3.13 -2.78 -12.57
C GLN A 79 -3.57 -1.84 -11.43
N PRO A 80 -4.23 -2.35 -10.39
CA PRO A 80 -4.69 -1.52 -9.28
C PRO A 80 -3.57 -0.74 -8.58
N THR A 81 -2.35 -1.27 -8.53
CA THR A 81 -1.18 -0.60 -7.93
C THR A 81 -0.93 0.79 -8.51
N ARG A 82 -1.17 0.98 -9.81
CA ARG A 82 -1.09 2.30 -10.46
C ARG A 82 -2.11 3.28 -9.86
N ASN A 83 -3.34 2.84 -9.66
CA ASN A 83 -4.41 3.70 -9.18
C ASN A 83 -4.22 4.06 -7.70
N PHE A 84 -3.71 3.13 -6.88
CA PHE A 84 -3.27 3.43 -5.51
C PHE A 84 -2.14 4.47 -5.50
N ALA A 85 -1.13 4.32 -6.35
CA ALA A 85 -0.03 5.27 -6.45
C ALA A 85 -0.51 6.68 -6.86
N ILE A 86 -1.41 6.79 -7.83
CA ILE A 86 -1.97 8.09 -8.25
C ILE A 86 -2.78 8.73 -7.12
N LEU A 87 -3.66 7.97 -6.45
CA LEU A 87 -4.43 8.48 -5.31
C LEU A 87 -3.52 9.05 -4.23
N HIS A 88 -2.57 8.23 -3.76
CA HIS A 88 -1.77 8.62 -2.60
C HIS A 88 -0.68 9.64 -2.94
N ALA A 89 -0.17 9.67 -4.17
CA ALA A 89 0.70 10.75 -4.65
C ALA A 89 -0.05 12.08 -4.73
N ALA A 90 -1.31 12.09 -5.18
CA ALA A 90 -2.12 13.30 -5.21
C ALA A 90 -2.41 13.83 -3.80
N ILE A 91 -2.80 12.95 -2.87
CA ILE A 91 -2.99 13.33 -1.46
C ILE A 91 -1.68 13.87 -0.86
N TYR A 92 -0.56 13.19 -1.09
CA TYR A 92 0.74 13.59 -0.55
C TYR A 92 1.17 14.96 -1.07
N ASP A 93 1.17 15.17 -2.39
CA ASP A 93 1.59 16.44 -2.96
C ASP A 93 0.68 17.59 -2.53
N ALA A 94 -0.63 17.36 -2.35
CA ALA A 94 -1.57 18.36 -1.87
C ALA A 94 -1.31 18.75 -0.40
N VAL A 95 -1.08 17.78 0.48
CA VAL A 95 -0.75 18.01 1.89
C VAL A 95 0.63 18.67 2.00
N ASN A 96 1.64 18.13 1.31
CA ASN A 96 3.00 18.64 1.37
C ASN A 96 3.17 20.03 0.76
N ALA A 97 2.33 20.45 -0.18
CA ALA A 97 2.31 21.82 -0.69
C ALA A 97 2.04 22.86 0.41
N ILE A 98 1.32 22.48 1.47
CA ILE A 98 0.99 23.31 2.62
C ILE A 98 2.01 23.09 3.75
N ASP A 99 2.26 21.83 4.16
CA ASP A 99 3.18 21.44 5.25
C ASP A 99 4.66 21.72 4.92
N ARG A 100 5.11 21.41 3.70
CA ARG A 100 6.46 21.70 3.16
C ARG A 100 7.60 21.08 3.94
N THR A 101 7.38 19.93 4.55
CA THR A 101 8.44 19.24 5.32
C THR A 101 9.29 18.33 4.45
N HIS A 102 8.79 17.97 3.28
CA HIS A 102 9.46 17.07 2.34
C HIS A 102 9.44 17.64 0.91
N GLU A 103 10.21 17.02 0.03
CA GLU A 103 10.15 17.30 -1.39
C GLU A 103 8.82 16.80 -1.99
N PRO A 104 8.19 17.54 -2.93
CA PRO A 104 7.02 17.05 -3.64
C PRO A 104 7.38 15.78 -4.43
N TYR A 105 6.40 14.89 -4.63
CA TYR A 105 6.62 13.75 -5.51
C TYR A 105 6.77 14.21 -6.96
N LEU A 106 5.77 14.87 -7.49
CA LEU A 106 5.75 15.28 -8.91
C LEU A 106 5.13 16.65 -9.11
N ILE A 107 4.09 16.98 -8.34
CA ILE A 107 3.31 18.20 -8.54
C ILE A 107 3.66 19.22 -7.46
N SER A 108 4.29 20.32 -7.86
CA SER A 108 4.62 21.43 -6.96
C SER A 108 3.71 22.61 -7.22
N VAL A 109 2.79 22.90 -6.31
CA VAL A 109 1.91 24.05 -6.35
C VAL A 109 2.23 25.03 -5.24
N ARG A 110 2.03 26.33 -5.50
CA ARG A 110 2.20 27.37 -4.47
C ARG A 110 0.94 27.44 -3.59
N ALA A 111 0.94 26.72 -2.49
CA ALA A 111 -0.18 26.74 -1.53
C ALA A 111 -0.01 27.84 -0.48
N PRO A 112 -1.12 28.51 -0.04
CA PRO A 112 -1.10 29.36 1.15
C PRO A 112 -0.85 28.53 2.41
N ARG A 113 -0.02 29.03 3.34
CA ARG A 113 0.31 28.32 4.59
C ARG A 113 -0.87 28.18 5.56
N ASP A 114 -1.92 28.97 5.37
CA ASP A 114 -3.16 28.93 6.14
C ASP A 114 -4.28 28.16 5.43
N ALA A 115 -3.95 27.36 4.40
CA ALA A 115 -4.88 26.42 3.81
C ALA A 115 -5.06 25.20 4.73
N SER A 116 -6.24 24.58 4.70
CA SER A 116 -6.50 23.32 5.42
C SER A 116 -5.85 22.15 4.70
N GLU A 117 -4.94 21.45 5.38
CA GLU A 117 -4.30 20.24 4.86
C GLU A 117 -5.32 19.11 4.68
N THR A 118 -6.24 18.94 5.64
CA THR A 118 -7.34 17.95 5.54
C THR A 118 -8.20 18.21 4.30
N ALA A 119 -8.66 19.46 4.08
CA ALA A 119 -9.47 19.77 2.90
C ALA A 119 -8.69 19.57 1.59
N ALA A 120 -7.37 19.78 1.60
CA ALA A 120 -6.52 19.53 0.43
C ALA A 120 -6.38 18.02 0.16
N ALA A 121 -6.21 17.21 1.21
CA ALA A 121 -6.18 15.75 1.09
C ALA A 121 -7.49 15.21 0.52
N ASP A 122 -8.63 15.65 1.08
CA ASP A 122 -9.96 15.20 0.66
C ASP A 122 -10.25 15.59 -0.80
N ALA A 123 -9.94 16.82 -1.18
CA ALA A 123 -10.18 17.30 -2.55
C ALA A 123 -9.25 16.59 -3.56
N ALA A 124 -8.00 16.35 -3.20
CA ALA A 124 -7.07 15.62 -4.05
C ALA A 124 -7.51 14.16 -4.26
N ALA A 125 -7.93 13.49 -3.19
CA ALA A 125 -8.43 12.13 -3.25
C ALA A 125 -9.68 12.00 -4.12
N HIS A 126 -10.67 12.86 -3.87
CA HIS A 126 -11.91 12.90 -4.63
C HIS A 126 -11.66 13.11 -6.13
N ALA A 127 -10.91 14.17 -6.50
CA ALA A 127 -10.63 14.48 -7.89
C ALA A 127 -9.82 13.35 -8.59
N ALA A 128 -8.83 12.75 -7.89
CA ALA A 128 -8.08 11.63 -8.41
C ALA A 128 -8.97 10.41 -8.66
N LEU A 129 -9.82 10.04 -7.68
CA LEU A 129 -10.70 8.87 -7.80
C LEU A 129 -11.78 9.04 -8.86
N ILE A 130 -12.37 10.22 -9.02
CA ILE A 130 -13.32 10.49 -10.12
C ILE A 130 -12.63 10.33 -11.48
N GLY A 131 -11.39 10.82 -11.61
CA GLY A 131 -10.62 10.67 -12.85
C GLY A 131 -10.30 9.21 -13.17
N LEU A 132 -10.04 8.39 -12.15
CA LEU A 132 -9.70 6.97 -12.29
C LEU A 132 -10.93 6.06 -12.42
N TYR A 133 -12.03 6.41 -11.75
CA TYR A 133 -13.26 5.61 -11.64
C TYR A 133 -14.53 6.44 -11.88
N PRO A 134 -14.71 7.02 -13.05
CA PRO A 134 -15.85 7.93 -13.31
C PRO A 134 -17.24 7.27 -13.10
N ALA A 135 -17.31 5.95 -13.23
CA ALA A 135 -18.54 5.20 -12.93
C ALA A 135 -18.92 5.19 -11.43
N GLN A 136 -18.00 5.55 -10.54
CA GLN A 136 -18.21 5.61 -9.09
C GLN A 136 -18.52 7.05 -8.61
N GLN A 137 -18.68 8.02 -9.51
CA GLN A 137 -18.80 9.45 -9.18
C GLN A 137 -19.81 9.71 -8.07
N ALA A 138 -21.04 9.19 -8.16
CA ALA A 138 -22.10 9.49 -7.20
C ALA A 138 -21.75 9.03 -5.75
N SER A 139 -21.06 7.89 -5.60
CA SER A 139 -20.57 7.42 -4.30
C SER A 139 -19.43 8.30 -3.81
N LEU A 140 -18.47 8.62 -4.69
CA LEU A 140 -17.32 9.44 -4.36
C LEU A 140 -17.74 10.88 -3.97
N ASP A 141 -18.73 11.46 -4.64
CA ASP A 141 -19.30 12.76 -4.27
C ASP A 141 -19.93 12.73 -2.87
N SER A 142 -20.62 11.64 -2.52
CA SER A 142 -21.19 11.43 -1.19
C SER A 142 -20.12 11.33 -0.11
N ASP A 143 -19.07 10.52 -0.34
CA ASP A 143 -17.94 10.35 0.58
C ASP A 143 -17.24 11.70 0.77
N TYR A 144 -16.97 12.42 -0.32
CA TYR A 144 -16.33 13.74 -0.27
C TYR A 144 -17.13 14.77 0.52
N ALA A 145 -18.45 14.82 0.33
CA ALA A 145 -19.32 15.71 1.10
C ALA A 145 -19.26 15.38 2.61
N ALA A 146 -19.21 14.09 2.96
CA ALA A 146 -19.11 13.64 4.34
C ALA A 146 -17.75 14.02 4.98
N GLU A 147 -16.64 13.82 4.26
CA GLU A 147 -15.31 14.21 4.75
C GLU A 147 -15.19 15.73 4.91
N LEU A 148 -15.60 16.50 3.89
CA LEU A 148 -15.56 17.95 3.97
C LEU A 148 -16.46 18.53 5.07
N ALA A 149 -17.55 17.84 5.47
CA ALA A 149 -18.39 18.29 6.57
C ALA A 149 -17.66 18.28 7.92
N ARG A 150 -16.59 17.49 8.06
CA ARG A 150 -15.73 17.46 9.26
C ARG A 150 -14.75 18.64 9.35
N VAL A 151 -14.47 19.30 8.22
CA VAL A 151 -13.56 20.44 8.14
C VAL A 151 -14.35 21.74 8.40
N PRO A 152 -13.91 22.61 9.35
CA PRO A 152 -14.56 23.87 9.62
C PRO A 152 -14.70 24.75 8.38
N ASN A 153 -15.89 25.30 8.14
CA ASN A 153 -16.13 26.19 7.00
C ASN A 153 -15.32 27.50 7.13
N GLY A 154 -14.81 27.99 6.02
CA GLY A 154 -14.08 29.27 5.97
C GLY A 154 -12.96 29.27 4.93
N PRO A 155 -12.23 30.38 4.83
CA PRO A 155 -11.20 30.58 3.79
C PRO A 155 -10.10 29.53 3.76
N ALA A 156 -9.74 28.94 4.92
CA ALA A 156 -8.73 27.87 5.00
C ALA A 156 -9.19 26.62 4.25
N LYS A 157 -10.46 26.20 4.47
CA LYS A 157 -11.08 25.07 3.77
C LYS A 157 -11.12 25.32 2.26
N ASP A 158 -11.59 26.50 1.85
CA ASP A 158 -11.71 26.85 0.41
C ASP A 158 -10.33 26.88 -0.27
N LYS A 159 -9.28 27.30 0.44
CA LYS A 159 -7.91 27.26 -0.07
C LYS A 159 -7.41 25.82 -0.20
N GLY A 160 -7.65 24.97 0.81
CA GLY A 160 -7.29 23.57 0.78
C GLY A 160 -7.92 22.84 -0.39
N ILE A 161 -9.24 23.01 -0.59
CA ILE A 161 -9.97 22.42 -1.72
C ILE A 161 -9.29 22.76 -3.05
N ARG A 162 -9.01 24.05 -3.30
CA ARG A 162 -8.35 24.45 -4.56
C ARG A 162 -6.97 23.84 -4.74
N VAL A 163 -6.19 23.70 -3.67
CA VAL A 163 -4.88 23.06 -3.72
C VAL A 163 -5.02 21.59 -4.11
N GLY A 164 -5.93 20.87 -3.46
CA GLY A 164 -6.14 19.44 -3.74
C GLY A 164 -6.63 19.18 -5.17
N GLU A 165 -7.64 19.92 -5.62
CA GLU A 165 -8.17 19.82 -6.99
C GLU A 165 -7.10 20.09 -8.04
N GLN A 166 -6.28 21.13 -7.85
CA GLN A 166 -5.19 21.47 -8.77
C GLN A 166 -4.16 20.36 -8.85
N VAL A 167 -3.67 19.87 -7.70
CA VAL A 167 -2.66 18.80 -7.64
C VAL A 167 -3.16 17.53 -8.32
N ALA A 168 -4.38 17.09 -8.02
CA ALA A 168 -4.94 15.88 -8.63
C ALA A 168 -5.13 16.03 -10.14
N THR A 169 -5.62 17.19 -10.59
CA THR A 169 -5.79 17.48 -12.02
C THR A 169 -4.46 17.42 -12.77
N ASP A 170 -3.43 18.05 -12.23
CA ASP A 170 -2.10 18.09 -12.86
C ASP A 170 -1.46 16.69 -12.86
N LEU A 171 -1.58 15.92 -11.76
CA LEU A 171 -1.04 14.57 -11.69
C LEU A 171 -1.74 13.62 -12.67
N LEU A 172 -3.07 13.69 -12.77
CA LEU A 172 -3.82 12.90 -13.74
C LEU A 172 -3.42 13.25 -15.18
N ALA A 173 -3.20 14.54 -15.49
CA ALA A 173 -2.74 14.97 -16.80
C ALA A 173 -1.37 14.42 -17.14
N VAL A 174 -0.41 14.43 -16.20
CA VAL A 174 0.93 13.84 -16.41
C VAL A 174 0.84 12.33 -16.64
N ARG A 175 -0.06 11.64 -15.91
CA ARG A 175 -0.20 10.17 -16.01
C ARG A 175 -1.17 9.71 -17.09
N ALA A 176 -1.80 10.63 -17.83
CA ALA A 176 -2.80 10.30 -18.88
C ALA A 176 -2.22 9.45 -20.02
N ASN A 177 -0.94 9.66 -20.34
CA ASN A 177 -0.25 9.01 -21.46
C ASN A 177 0.95 8.17 -20.97
N ASP A 178 0.85 7.54 -19.82
CA ASP A 178 1.91 6.74 -19.21
C ASP A 178 2.08 5.32 -19.80
N GLY A 179 1.32 4.98 -20.83
CA GLY A 179 1.34 3.65 -21.46
C GLY A 179 0.34 2.65 -20.88
N SER A 180 -0.30 2.95 -19.74
CA SER A 180 -1.25 2.03 -19.11
C SER A 180 -2.51 1.76 -19.93
N ASN A 181 -2.87 2.66 -20.84
CA ASN A 181 -4.05 2.54 -21.73
C ASN A 181 -3.75 1.82 -23.05
N VAL A 182 -2.54 1.37 -23.28
CA VAL A 182 -2.19 0.64 -24.51
C VAL A 182 -2.96 -0.68 -24.55
N ILE A 183 -3.66 -0.90 -25.68
CA ILE A 183 -4.30 -2.18 -25.97
C ILE A 183 -3.21 -3.11 -26.50
N PRO A 184 -2.86 -4.18 -25.78
CA PRO A 184 -1.79 -5.06 -26.21
C PRO A 184 -2.18 -5.87 -27.47
N ALA A 185 -1.19 -6.17 -28.30
CA ALA A 185 -1.35 -7.15 -29.35
C ALA A 185 -1.69 -8.53 -28.75
N PRO A 186 -2.38 -9.41 -29.50
CA PRO A 186 -2.65 -10.77 -29.05
C PRO A 186 -1.36 -11.49 -28.63
N PHE A 187 -1.37 -12.05 -27.42
CA PHE A 187 -0.22 -12.78 -26.92
C PHE A 187 0.01 -14.07 -27.71
N VAL A 188 1.22 -14.26 -28.20
CA VAL A 188 1.63 -15.51 -28.87
C VAL A 188 2.34 -16.39 -27.83
N ALA A 189 1.69 -17.51 -27.48
CA ALA A 189 2.26 -18.49 -26.56
C ALA A 189 3.47 -19.19 -27.20
N GLY A 190 4.48 -19.49 -26.38
CA GLY A 190 5.59 -20.32 -26.79
C GLY A 190 5.23 -21.80 -26.81
N THR A 191 6.01 -22.60 -27.55
CA THR A 191 5.80 -24.04 -27.72
C THR A 191 6.93 -24.89 -27.16
N ASN A 192 8.09 -24.28 -26.87
CA ASN A 192 9.23 -24.99 -26.30
C ASN A 192 9.00 -25.34 -24.83
N PRO A 193 9.71 -26.31 -24.27
CA PRO A 193 9.81 -26.50 -22.84
C PRO A 193 10.29 -25.20 -22.17
N GLY A 194 9.67 -24.85 -21.05
CA GLY A 194 9.94 -23.59 -20.34
C GLY A 194 9.08 -22.40 -20.79
N ASP A 195 8.58 -22.40 -22.02
CA ASP A 195 7.78 -21.28 -22.52
C ASP A 195 6.41 -21.19 -21.83
N TYR A 196 6.05 -19.98 -21.43
CA TYR A 196 4.74 -19.68 -20.86
C TYR A 196 3.62 -19.89 -21.90
N ARG A 197 2.57 -20.54 -21.46
CA ARG A 197 1.29 -20.71 -22.14
C ARG A 197 0.15 -20.66 -21.15
N SER A 198 -1.06 -20.34 -21.63
CA SER A 198 -2.26 -20.32 -20.78
C SER A 198 -2.45 -21.66 -20.06
N THR A 199 -2.94 -21.57 -18.83
CA THR A 199 -3.00 -22.70 -17.89
C THR A 199 -4.42 -23.24 -17.72
N PRO A 200 -4.59 -24.56 -17.49
CA PRO A 200 -5.88 -25.12 -17.17
C PRO A 200 -6.43 -24.57 -15.83
N PRO A 201 -7.75 -24.67 -15.58
CA PRO A 201 -8.75 -25.32 -16.44
C PRO A 201 -9.30 -24.42 -17.55
N ASN A 202 -9.21 -23.10 -17.41
CA ASN A 202 -9.94 -22.15 -18.25
C ASN A 202 -9.09 -21.56 -19.39
N PHE A 203 -7.79 -21.81 -19.42
CA PHE A 203 -6.85 -21.29 -20.40
C PHE A 203 -7.02 -19.78 -20.67
N PRO A 204 -7.01 -18.92 -19.63
CA PRO A 204 -7.29 -17.51 -19.78
C PRO A 204 -6.26 -16.83 -20.68
N THR A 205 -6.71 -15.78 -21.36
CA THR A 205 -5.81 -14.91 -22.12
C THR A 205 -4.82 -14.24 -21.16
N PRO A 206 -3.52 -14.18 -21.49
CA PRO A 206 -2.53 -13.48 -20.69
C PRO A 206 -2.89 -12.00 -20.49
N VAL A 207 -2.66 -11.51 -19.28
CA VAL A 207 -2.98 -10.15 -18.88
C VAL A 207 -1.71 -9.31 -18.69
N PHE A 208 -1.83 -7.99 -18.80
CA PHE A 208 -0.75 -7.03 -18.53
C PHE A 208 0.53 -7.26 -19.36
N THR A 209 0.38 -7.74 -20.60
CA THR A 209 1.51 -8.08 -21.48
C THR A 209 2.39 -6.89 -21.85
N THR A 210 1.87 -5.66 -21.77
CA THR A 210 2.57 -4.39 -22.02
C THR A 210 2.83 -3.61 -20.74
N TRP A 211 2.55 -4.17 -19.56
CA TRP A 211 2.66 -3.41 -18.31
C TRP A 211 4.09 -3.02 -17.95
N GLY A 212 5.08 -3.79 -18.40
CA GLY A 212 6.49 -3.43 -18.30
C GLY A 212 6.90 -2.21 -19.14
N GLU A 213 6.03 -1.75 -20.05
CA GLU A 213 6.24 -0.56 -20.88
C GLU A 213 5.60 0.71 -20.29
N VAL A 214 4.85 0.56 -19.18
CA VAL A 214 4.27 1.71 -18.47
C VAL A 214 5.40 2.57 -17.89
N THR A 215 5.29 3.88 -18.06
CA THR A 215 6.25 4.83 -17.48
C THR A 215 6.31 4.65 -15.97
N PRO A 216 7.46 4.33 -15.37
CA PRO A 216 7.59 4.17 -13.94
C PRO A 216 7.22 5.43 -13.16
N PHE A 217 7.00 5.28 -11.87
CA PHE A 217 6.68 6.37 -10.96
C PHE A 217 7.92 7.02 -10.36
N VAL A 218 8.90 6.21 -9.96
CA VAL A 218 10.16 6.65 -9.36
C VAL A 218 11.36 6.01 -10.04
N LEU A 219 11.27 4.75 -10.47
CA LEU A 219 12.34 4.08 -11.21
C LEU A 219 12.65 4.84 -12.50
N GLU A 220 13.90 4.81 -12.93
CA GLU A 220 14.31 5.40 -14.21
C GLU A 220 13.81 4.58 -15.41
N GLN A 221 13.76 3.25 -15.26
CA GLN A 221 13.30 2.32 -16.29
C GLN A 221 12.78 1.01 -15.65
N SER A 222 11.91 0.30 -16.36
CA SER A 222 11.24 -0.91 -15.85
C SER A 222 12.21 -2.07 -15.57
N ASP A 223 13.32 -2.14 -16.29
CA ASP A 223 14.31 -3.22 -16.18
C ASP A 223 15.50 -2.89 -15.25
N GLN A 224 15.44 -1.75 -14.57
CA GLN A 224 16.53 -1.27 -13.70
C GLN A 224 16.99 -2.31 -12.67
N PHE A 225 16.06 -3.09 -12.12
CA PHE A 225 16.32 -4.16 -11.16
C PHE A 225 15.85 -5.54 -11.66
N ARG A 226 15.77 -5.72 -12.99
CA ARG A 226 15.36 -7.00 -13.55
C ARG A 226 16.22 -8.13 -12.97
N PRO A 227 15.63 -9.15 -12.32
CA PRO A 227 16.40 -10.26 -11.77
C PRO A 227 17.14 -11.00 -12.90
N THR A 228 18.23 -11.67 -12.55
CA THR A 228 18.92 -12.56 -13.48
C THR A 228 17.96 -13.61 -14.04
N PRO A 229 18.19 -14.16 -15.23
CA PRO A 229 17.37 -15.23 -15.79
C PRO A 229 17.17 -16.39 -14.81
N PRO A 230 16.00 -17.06 -14.83
CA PRO A 230 15.80 -18.26 -14.03
C PRO A 230 16.84 -19.33 -14.42
N PRO A 231 17.22 -20.23 -13.49
CA PRO A 231 18.11 -21.34 -13.80
C PRO A 231 17.61 -22.19 -14.97
N ALA A 232 18.54 -22.80 -15.71
CA ALA A 232 18.19 -23.69 -16.82
C ALA A 232 17.29 -24.83 -16.33
N LEU A 233 16.35 -25.27 -17.17
CA LEU A 233 15.42 -26.36 -16.85
C LEU A 233 16.14 -27.65 -16.47
N THR A 234 17.33 -27.89 -17.03
CA THR A 234 18.18 -29.07 -16.76
C THR A 234 19.00 -28.95 -15.47
N SER A 235 18.90 -27.84 -14.74
CA SER A 235 19.68 -27.65 -13.51
C SER A 235 19.06 -28.32 -12.28
N ASP A 236 19.90 -28.70 -11.30
CA ASP A 236 19.44 -29.21 -10.01
C ASP A 236 18.58 -28.21 -9.26
N ALA A 237 18.90 -26.92 -9.36
CA ALA A 237 18.13 -25.86 -8.70
C ALA A 237 16.69 -25.79 -9.24
N TYR A 238 16.51 -25.95 -10.54
CA TYR A 238 15.18 -26.04 -11.16
C TYR A 238 14.43 -27.28 -10.65
N ALA A 239 15.05 -28.45 -10.70
CA ALA A 239 14.43 -29.70 -10.26
C ALA A 239 14.00 -29.63 -8.77
N VAL A 240 14.85 -29.12 -7.89
CA VAL A 240 14.52 -28.94 -6.46
C VAL A 240 13.27 -28.05 -6.31
N ALA A 241 13.19 -26.94 -7.04
CA ALA A 241 12.09 -26.01 -6.94
C ALA A 241 10.78 -26.56 -7.53
N ILE A 242 10.84 -27.31 -8.63
CA ILE A 242 9.66 -27.98 -9.24
C ILE A 242 9.17 -29.12 -8.32
N ASN A 243 10.05 -29.96 -7.82
CA ASN A 243 9.68 -31.06 -6.91
C ASN A 243 9.07 -30.55 -5.59
N GLU A 244 9.56 -29.41 -5.06
CA GLU A 244 8.97 -28.76 -3.90
C GLU A 244 7.52 -28.34 -4.17
N VAL A 245 7.26 -27.62 -5.25
CA VAL A 245 5.90 -27.17 -5.54
C VAL A 245 5.00 -28.31 -6.01
N GLN A 246 5.53 -29.34 -6.69
CA GLN A 246 4.79 -30.53 -7.05
C GLN A 246 4.25 -31.24 -5.79
N SER A 247 5.08 -31.36 -4.76
CA SER A 247 4.73 -32.00 -3.49
C SER A 247 3.81 -31.10 -2.63
N LEU A 248 4.23 -29.87 -2.33
CA LEU A 248 3.53 -28.99 -1.41
C LEU A 248 2.35 -28.26 -2.05
N GLY A 249 2.44 -27.92 -3.34
CA GLY A 249 1.44 -27.11 -4.06
C GLY A 249 0.24 -27.89 -4.58
N SER A 250 0.29 -29.23 -4.58
CA SER A 250 -0.77 -30.08 -5.12
C SER A 250 -2.12 -29.90 -4.41
N ALA A 251 -3.21 -29.94 -5.15
CA ALA A 251 -4.57 -29.98 -4.59
C ALA A 251 -4.73 -31.15 -3.59
N ASN A 252 -4.10 -32.30 -3.89
CA ASN A 252 -4.18 -33.53 -3.11
C ASN A 252 -2.86 -33.83 -2.38
N SER A 253 -2.12 -32.77 -1.96
CA SER A 253 -0.84 -32.95 -1.27
C SER A 253 -1.00 -33.75 0.02
N THR A 254 -0.15 -34.75 0.20
CA THR A 254 -0.03 -35.55 1.44
C THR A 254 1.13 -35.09 2.33
N THR A 255 1.92 -34.15 1.85
CA THR A 255 3.11 -33.61 2.55
C THR A 255 2.88 -32.22 3.14
N ARG A 256 1.95 -31.45 2.54
CA ARG A 256 1.58 -30.13 3.04
C ARG A 256 0.79 -30.23 4.34
N THR A 257 1.18 -29.44 5.36
CA THR A 257 0.47 -29.39 6.63
C THR A 257 -0.88 -28.64 6.52
N ALA A 258 -1.75 -28.79 7.53
CA ALA A 258 -2.98 -28.02 7.61
C ALA A 258 -2.71 -26.51 7.68
N GLU A 259 -1.70 -26.09 8.44
CA GLU A 259 -1.22 -24.70 8.54
C GLU A 259 -0.78 -24.16 7.17
N GLN A 260 0.04 -24.90 6.43
CA GLN A 260 0.47 -24.50 5.09
C GLN A 260 -0.70 -24.43 4.11
N THR A 261 -1.73 -25.25 4.29
CA THR A 261 -2.96 -25.20 3.48
C THR A 261 -3.75 -23.93 3.77
N GLU A 262 -3.88 -23.57 5.05
CA GLU A 262 -4.52 -22.31 5.46
C GLU A 262 -3.74 -21.10 4.91
N ILE A 263 -2.41 -21.06 5.08
CA ILE A 263 -1.55 -20.02 4.52
C ILE A 263 -1.74 -19.87 3.01
N GLY A 264 -1.71 -20.99 2.26
CA GLY A 264 -1.86 -20.99 0.80
C GLY A 264 -3.20 -20.43 0.32
N LYS A 265 -4.27 -20.62 1.11
CA LYS A 265 -5.61 -20.08 0.84
C LYS A 265 -5.76 -18.62 1.30
N PHE A 266 -5.21 -18.28 2.47
CA PHE A 266 -5.37 -16.98 3.11
C PHE A 266 -4.85 -15.84 2.25
N TRP A 267 -3.64 -15.94 1.71
CA TRP A 267 -2.99 -14.91 0.91
C TRP A 267 -3.37 -14.93 -0.58
N ASN A 268 -4.46 -15.62 -0.95
CA ASN A 268 -4.86 -15.72 -2.36
C ASN A 268 -5.42 -14.43 -2.99
N PRO A 269 -6.12 -13.54 -2.25
CA PRO A 269 -6.56 -12.24 -2.78
C PRO A 269 -5.38 -11.34 -3.22
N PRO A 270 -5.66 -10.24 -3.95
CA PRO A 270 -4.66 -9.29 -4.40
C PRO A 270 -3.78 -8.79 -3.26
N ILE A 271 -2.48 -9.00 -3.35
CA ILE A 271 -1.54 -8.81 -2.26
C ILE A 271 -1.34 -7.35 -1.84
N GLN A 272 -1.43 -6.40 -2.76
CA GLN A 272 -1.35 -4.96 -2.44
C GLN A 272 -2.49 -4.51 -1.51
N ASN A 273 -3.67 -5.16 -1.59
CA ASN A 273 -4.79 -4.83 -0.71
C ASN A 273 -4.47 -5.16 0.75
N PHE A 274 -3.80 -6.30 1.00
CA PHE A 274 -3.34 -6.65 2.35
C PHE A 274 -2.35 -5.64 2.90
N TRP A 275 -1.38 -5.22 2.09
CA TRP A 275 -0.35 -4.29 2.55
C TRP A 275 -0.90 -2.89 2.79
N ASN A 276 -1.88 -2.45 2.01
CA ASN A 276 -2.62 -1.22 2.29
C ASN A 276 -3.43 -1.32 3.60
N GLN A 277 -4.07 -2.47 3.88
CA GLN A 277 -4.74 -2.70 5.18
C GLN A 277 -3.75 -2.75 6.35
N ILE A 278 -2.58 -3.38 6.19
CA ILE A 278 -1.53 -3.40 7.21
C ILE A 278 -1.05 -1.98 7.50
N ALA A 279 -0.83 -1.16 6.45
CA ALA A 279 -0.46 0.24 6.60
C ALA A 279 -1.50 1.04 7.39
N GLN A 280 -2.81 0.87 7.11
CA GLN A 280 -3.90 1.47 7.89
C GLN A 280 -3.82 1.08 9.37
N ILE A 281 -3.72 -0.23 9.66
CA ILE A 281 -3.68 -0.76 11.02
C ILE A 281 -2.52 -0.16 11.82
N VAL A 282 -1.35 -0.08 11.19
CA VAL A 282 -0.14 0.41 11.89
C VAL A 282 -0.14 1.93 12.01
N ALA A 283 -0.57 2.67 11.00
CA ALA A 283 -0.71 4.12 11.07
C ALA A 283 -1.70 4.55 12.17
N LEU A 284 -2.83 3.87 12.30
CA LEU A 284 -3.80 4.09 13.39
C LEU A 284 -3.20 3.77 14.75
N LYS A 285 -2.51 2.63 14.88
CA LYS A 285 -1.85 2.21 16.12
C LYS A 285 -0.82 3.23 16.61
N HIS A 286 -0.10 3.86 15.69
CA HIS A 286 0.92 4.87 16.00
C HIS A 286 0.38 6.30 16.06
N HIS A 287 -0.94 6.50 15.88
CA HIS A 287 -1.57 7.83 15.84
C HIS A 287 -0.82 8.79 14.89
N SER A 288 -0.44 8.29 13.72
CA SER A 288 0.31 9.07 12.73
C SER A 288 -0.48 10.29 12.30
N ASP A 289 0.18 11.44 12.21
CA ASP A 289 -0.43 12.68 11.72
C ASP A 289 -0.68 12.64 10.20
N LEU A 290 -1.40 13.63 9.70
CA LEU A 290 -1.83 13.70 8.29
C LEU A 290 -0.64 13.67 7.32
N ALA A 291 0.37 14.51 7.54
CA ALA A 291 1.54 14.59 6.68
C ALA A 291 2.35 13.27 6.68
N THR A 292 2.54 12.67 7.85
CA THR A 292 3.22 11.38 7.99
C THR A 292 2.44 10.26 7.31
N THR A 293 1.11 10.23 7.47
CA THR A 293 0.26 9.21 6.86
C THR A 293 0.19 9.36 5.34
N ALA A 294 0.06 10.59 4.83
CA ALA A 294 0.10 10.87 3.40
C ALA A 294 1.42 10.42 2.77
N ARG A 295 2.56 10.72 3.41
CA ARG A 295 3.89 10.29 2.96
C ARG A 295 4.04 8.77 2.99
N LEU A 296 3.57 8.12 4.06
CA LEU A 296 3.61 6.67 4.18
C LEU A 296 2.91 5.98 3.01
N PHE A 297 1.63 6.33 2.78
CA PHE A 297 0.85 5.68 1.72
C PHE A 297 1.38 6.02 0.33
N ALA A 298 1.83 7.25 0.09
CA ALA A 298 2.48 7.61 -1.18
C ALA A 298 3.75 6.77 -1.40
N THR A 299 4.66 6.66 -0.41
CA THR A 299 5.88 5.85 -0.53
C THR A 299 5.55 4.37 -0.79
N LEU A 300 4.55 3.85 -0.08
CA LEU A 300 4.11 2.46 -0.20
C LEU A 300 3.60 2.16 -1.61
N ASP A 301 2.68 2.97 -2.10
CA ASP A 301 2.00 2.67 -3.35
C ASP A 301 2.81 3.07 -4.59
N LEU A 302 3.68 4.06 -4.49
CA LEU A 302 4.72 4.31 -5.50
C LEU A 302 5.64 3.08 -5.64
N SER A 303 6.05 2.49 -4.50
CA SER A 303 6.86 1.27 -4.50
C SER A 303 6.10 0.08 -5.09
N PHE A 304 4.79 -0.03 -4.87
CA PHE A 304 3.97 -1.10 -5.45
C PHE A 304 3.76 -0.92 -6.95
N ALA A 305 3.53 0.31 -7.40
CA ALA A 305 3.36 0.59 -8.83
C ALA A 305 4.63 0.26 -9.61
N ASP A 306 5.78 0.71 -9.13
CA ASP A 306 7.07 0.42 -9.75
C ASP A 306 7.45 -1.06 -9.65
N SER A 307 7.14 -1.72 -8.52
CA SER A 307 7.28 -3.17 -8.39
C SER A 307 6.45 -3.91 -9.42
N ALA A 308 5.21 -3.46 -9.69
CA ALA A 308 4.35 -4.08 -10.68
C ALA A 308 4.90 -3.91 -12.10
N ILE A 309 5.38 -2.73 -12.44
CA ILE A 309 6.02 -2.45 -13.72
C ILE A 309 7.26 -3.36 -13.90
N ALA A 310 8.14 -3.41 -12.89
CA ALA A 310 9.37 -4.17 -12.94
C ALA A 310 9.14 -5.69 -12.99
N PHE A 311 8.19 -6.24 -12.23
CA PHE A 311 7.96 -7.68 -12.31
C PHE A 311 7.24 -8.09 -13.61
N TYR A 312 6.38 -7.25 -14.20
CA TYR A 312 5.78 -7.55 -15.51
C TYR A 312 6.80 -7.45 -16.64
N ASP A 313 7.73 -6.49 -16.58
CA ASP A 313 8.88 -6.45 -17.47
C ASP A 313 9.66 -7.78 -17.43
N ALA A 314 10.07 -8.22 -16.24
CA ALA A 314 10.79 -9.47 -16.09
C ALA A 314 9.97 -10.70 -16.51
N LYS A 315 8.67 -10.75 -16.17
CA LYS A 315 7.76 -11.85 -16.53
C LYS A 315 7.66 -12.02 -18.03
N TYR A 316 7.46 -10.95 -18.78
CA TYR A 316 7.31 -11.02 -20.23
C TYR A 316 8.64 -11.04 -21.00
N THR A 317 9.74 -10.67 -20.34
CA THR A 317 11.09 -10.93 -20.86
C THR A 317 11.46 -12.41 -20.80
N TYR A 318 11.26 -13.05 -19.63
CA TYR A 318 11.68 -14.46 -19.44
C TYR A 318 10.62 -15.48 -19.85
N ARG A 319 9.34 -15.12 -19.80
CA ARG A 319 8.20 -15.91 -20.24
C ARG A 319 8.20 -17.34 -19.70
N LEU A 320 8.63 -17.51 -18.42
CA LEU A 320 8.72 -18.83 -17.80
C LEU A 320 7.32 -19.41 -17.53
N TRP A 321 7.12 -20.67 -17.93
CA TRP A 321 5.88 -21.40 -17.67
C TRP A 321 5.51 -21.48 -16.18
N ARG A 322 4.23 -21.71 -15.91
CA ARG A 322 3.71 -21.89 -14.55
C ARG A 322 3.97 -23.32 -14.04
N PRO A 323 4.03 -23.55 -12.70
CA PRO A 323 4.23 -24.87 -12.12
C PRO A 323 3.30 -25.95 -12.69
N VAL A 324 2.01 -25.63 -12.89
CA VAL A 324 1.05 -26.60 -13.46
C VAL A 324 1.45 -27.07 -14.87
N THR A 325 2.01 -26.19 -15.67
CA THR A 325 2.52 -26.56 -17.00
C THR A 325 3.83 -27.33 -16.87
N ALA A 326 4.76 -26.85 -16.08
CA ALA A 326 6.07 -27.46 -15.85
C ALA A 326 5.94 -28.91 -15.34
N ILE A 327 5.10 -29.12 -14.31
CA ILE A 327 4.90 -30.45 -13.73
C ILE A 327 4.22 -31.42 -14.70
N ARG A 328 3.19 -30.93 -15.42
CA ARG A 328 2.48 -31.81 -16.37
C ARG A 328 3.32 -32.20 -17.59
N LEU A 329 4.31 -31.41 -17.94
CA LEU A 329 5.16 -31.59 -19.10
C LEU A 329 6.63 -31.83 -18.72
N ALA A 330 6.92 -32.29 -17.49
CA ALA A 330 8.28 -32.49 -17.03
C ALA A 330 9.09 -33.46 -17.90
N ASP A 331 8.47 -34.42 -18.51
CA ASP A 331 9.16 -35.33 -19.47
C ASP A 331 9.80 -34.58 -20.65
N SER A 332 9.40 -33.33 -20.89
CA SER A 332 9.93 -32.49 -21.98
C SER A 332 11.02 -31.53 -21.58
N ASP A 333 11.28 -31.31 -20.29
CA ASP A 333 12.22 -30.30 -19.80
C ASP A 333 13.70 -30.73 -19.88
N GLY A 334 13.94 -32.00 -20.18
CA GLY A 334 15.29 -32.57 -20.29
C GLY A 334 15.99 -32.77 -18.93
N ASN A 335 15.28 -32.69 -17.83
CA ASN A 335 15.83 -32.87 -16.49
C ASN A 335 15.50 -34.25 -15.91
N PRO A 336 16.47 -35.12 -15.70
CA PRO A 336 16.21 -36.48 -15.18
C PRO A 336 15.73 -36.52 -13.72
N LEU A 337 15.75 -35.36 -13.02
CA LEU A 337 15.34 -35.25 -11.62
C LEU A 337 13.91 -34.77 -11.45
N THR A 338 13.22 -34.42 -12.55
CA THR A 338 11.79 -34.06 -12.56
C THR A 338 10.97 -35.22 -13.12
N VAL A 339 9.75 -35.40 -12.63
CA VAL A 339 8.85 -36.45 -13.07
C VAL A 339 7.49 -35.85 -13.44
N ALA A 340 7.02 -36.13 -14.66
CA ALA A 340 5.75 -35.62 -15.11
C ALA A 340 4.56 -36.22 -14.34
N ASP A 341 3.61 -35.36 -13.99
CA ASP A 341 2.28 -35.74 -13.55
C ASP A 341 1.23 -35.01 -14.41
N PRO A 342 0.74 -35.63 -15.47
CA PRO A 342 -0.23 -35.04 -16.39
C PRO A 342 -1.55 -34.65 -15.71
N THR A 343 -1.83 -35.20 -14.51
CA THR A 343 -3.06 -34.95 -13.75
C THR A 343 -2.92 -33.93 -12.65
N TRP A 344 -1.69 -33.45 -12.41
CA TRP A 344 -1.40 -32.53 -11.31
C TRP A 344 -2.26 -31.25 -11.39
N LEU A 345 -2.83 -30.87 -10.27
CA LEU A 345 -3.59 -29.63 -10.09
C LEU A 345 -3.06 -28.85 -8.89
N PRO A 346 -2.95 -27.53 -8.97
CA PRO A 346 -2.59 -26.70 -7.82
C PRO A 346 -3.72 -26.65 -6.79
N LEU A 347 -3.39 -26.38 -5.52
CA LEU A 347 -4.38 -26.10 -4.47
C LEU A 347 -5.28 -24.92 -4.87
N SER A 348 -4.69 -23.86 -5.43
CA SER A 348 -5.42 -22.75 -6.01
C SER A 348 -5.69 -23.06 -7.47
N VAL A 349 -6.86 -23.58 -7.76
CA VAL A 349 -7.24 -24.13 -9.08
C VAL A 349 -7.04 -23.12 -10.23
N ASN A 350 -7.34 -21.85 -9.98
CA ASN A 350 -7.12 -20.78 -10.96
C ASN A 350 -5.70 -20.23 -10.85
N THR A 351 -4.88 -20.55 -11.82
CA THR A 351 -3.54 -19.98 -11.94
C THR A 351 -3.61 -18.59 -12.57
N ALA A 352 -2.82 -17.65 -12.07
CA ALA A 352 -2.75 -16.30 -12.61
C ALA A 352 -2.31 -16.33 -14.09
N ALA A 353 -2.97 -15.48 -14.90
CA ALA A 353 -2.81 -15.47 -16.36
C ALA A 353 -1.59 -14.64 -16.81
N ASP A 354 -0.44 -14.93 -16.24
CA ASP A 354 0.84 -14.31 -16.59
C ASP A 354 2.01 -15.29 -16.34
N PRO A 355 3.22 -15.05 -16.87
CA PRO A 355 4.38 -15.91 -16.64
C PRO A 355 4.76 -16.04 -15.16
N SER A 356 5.47 -17.13 -14.79
CA SER A 356 5.74 -17.46 -13.40
C SER A 356 6.73 -16.52 -12.74
N TYR A 357 7.87 -16.27 -13.38
CA TYR A 357 9.05 -15.65 -12.79
C TYR A 357 9.17 -14.14 -13.11
N PRO A 358 9.41 -13.28 -12.10
CA PRO A 358 9.45 -13.50 -10.65
C PRO A 358 8.05 -13.52 -10.00
N GLY A 359 7.98 -13.89 -8.72
CA GLY A 359 6.73 -13.99 -7.97
C GLY A 359 6.17 -12.64 -7.52
N ALA A 360 5.05 -12.20 -8.08
CA ALA A 360 4.44 -10.90 -7.78
C ALA A 360 4.08 -10.71 -6.29
N HIS A 361 3.49 -11.72 -5.63
CA HIS A 361 3.20 -11.65 -4.19
C HIS A 361 4.45 -11.41 -3.36
N SER A 362 5.55 -12.08 -3.71
CA SER A 362 6.83 -11.92 -3.02
C SER A 362 7.42 -10.53 -3.24
N THR A 363 7.30 -9.99 -4.47
CA THR A 363 7.80 -8.65 -4.81
C THR A 363 7.07 -7.57 -4.03
N ILE A 364 5.74 -7.55 -4.13
CA ILE A 364 4.91 -6.55 -3.43
C ILE A 364 5.06 -6.67 -1.91
N SER A 365 5.11 -7.91 -1.37
CA SER A 365 5.23 -8.10 0.07
C SER A 365 6.59 -7.66 0.62
N ALA A 366 7.67 -7.92 -0.12
CA ALA A 366 9.00 -7.45 0.28
C ALA A 366 9.08 -5.93 0.25
N ALA A 367 8.55 -5.29 -0.80
CA ALA A 367 8.49 -3.84 -0.90
C ALA A 367 7.66 -3.23 0.24
N GLY A 368 6.46 -3.78 0.51
CA GLY A 368 5.59 -3.29 1.58
C GLY A 368 6.21 -3.42 2.96
N ALA A 369 6.88 -4.55 3.24
CA ALA A 369 7.57 -4.76 4.51
C ALA A 369 8.71 -3.75 4.71
N ASP A 370 9.54 -3.51 3.70
CA ASP A 370 10.67 -2.60 3.80
C ASP A 370 10.21 -1.14 3.94
N VAL A 371 9.17 -0.71 3.20
CA VAL A 371 8.58 0.62 3.37
C VAL A 371 8.01 0.80 4.76
N LEU A 372 7.15 -0.11 5.24
CA LEU A 372 6.56 0.01 6.58
C LEU A 372 7.61 -0.03 7.68
N ALA A 373 8.66 -0.85 7.52
CA ALA A 373 9.78 -0.92 8.45
C ALA A 373 10.58 0.38 8.50
N SER A 374 10.68 1.13 7.41
CA SER A 374 11.36 2.42 7.37
C SER A 374 10.64 3.51 8.19
N PHE A 375 9.31 3.42 8.33
CA PHE A 375 8.50 4.37 9.09
C PHE A 375 8.37 3.98 10.57
N TYR A 376 8.24 2.68 10.88
CA TYR A 376 7.84 2.21 12.21
C TYR A 376 8.81 1.20 12.84
N GLY A 377 9.87 0.80 12.14
CA GLY A 377 10.68 -0.35 12.49
C GLY A 377 9.98 -1.67 12.19
N ASP A 378 10.73 -2.73 11.89
CA ASP A 378 10.18 -4.04 11.47
C ASP A 378 9.32 -4.71 12.55
N HIS A 379 9.71 -4.59 13.83
CA HIS A 379 9.07 -5.28 14.94
C HIS A 379 7.72 -4.64 15.34
N GLN A 380 6.70 -4.85 14.51
CA GLN A 380 5.33 -4.40 14.76
C GLN A 380 4.39 -5.60 14.89
N SER A 381 3.56 -5.59 15.97
CA SER A 381 2.48 -6.57 16.12
C SER A 381 1.21 -6.06 15.47
N PHE A 382 0.65 -6.86 14.58
CA PHE A 382 -0.62 -6.58 13.91
C PHE A 382 -1.34 -7.88 13.53
N SER A 383 -2.61 -7.77 13.18
CA SER A 383 -3.43 -8.89 12.72
C SER A 383 -4.17 -8.50 11.44
N VAL A 384 -4.31 -9.45 10.54
CA VAL A 384 -5.01 -9.27 9.26
C VAL A 384 -6.03 -10.38 9.05
N THR A 385 -7.04 -10.09 8.27
CA THR A 385 -8.08 -11.02 7.82
C THR A 385 -8.04 -11.18 6.31
N SER A 386 -8.67 -12.22 5.78
CA SER A 386 -8.71 -12.49 4.34
C SER A 386 -10.13 -12.74 3.87
N THR A 387 -10.51 -12.14 2.75
CA THR A 387 -11.79 -12.43 2.08
C THR A 387 -11.85 -13.86 1.51
N ALA A 388 -10.69 -14.49 1.27
CA ALA A 388 -10.62 -15.88 0.81
C ALA A 388 -10.89 -16.91 1.92
N LEU A 389 -10.72 -16.52 3.19
CA LEU A 389 -10.99 -17.35 4.37
C LEU A 389 -11.72 -16.51 5.45
N PRO A 390 -13.04 -16.24 5.29
CA PRO A 390 -13.81 -15.50 6.26
C PRO A 390 -13.73 -16.13 7.65
N GLY A 391 -13.51 -15.31 8.67
CA GLY A 391 -13.39 -15.74 10.07
C GLY A 391 -11.99 -16.19 10.49
N VAL A 392 -11.04 -16.32 9.56
CA VAL A 392 -9.63 -16.59 9.88
C VAL A 392 -8.88 -15.28 10.04
N THR A 393 -8.14 -15.17 11.14
CA THR A 393 -7.26 -14.03 11.44
C THR A 393 -5.82 -14.54 11.62
N ARG A 394 -4.89 -13.91 10.92
CA ARG A 394 -3.45 -14.20 11.08
C ARG A 394 -2.75 -13.04 11.76
N SER A 395 -1.91 -13.36 12.74
CA SER A 395 -1.22 -12.37 13.58
C SER A 395 0.30 -12.47 13.40
N PHE A 396 0.95 -11.34 13.28
CA PHE A 396 2.39 -11.23 13.04
C PHE A 396 3.04 -10.33 14.09
N ARG A 397 4.35 -10.52 14.28
CA ARG A 397 5.19 -9.70 15.18
C ARG A 397 6.19 -8.84 14.42
N SER A 398 6.24 -8.98 13.09
CA SER A 398 7.07 -8.15 12.21
C SER A 398 6.49 -8.13 10.80
N PHE A 399 6.82 -7.09 10.05
CA PHE A 399 6.47 -6.99 8.64
C PHE A 399 7.20 -8.05 7.81
N ALA A 400 8.47 -8.32 8.13
CA ALA A 400 9.25 -9.35 7.47
C ALA A 400 8.61 -10.75 7.60
N ALA A 401 8.05 -11.09 8.77
CA ALA A 401 7.37 -12.36 8.97
C ALA A 401 6.10 -12.49 8.10
N ALA A 402 5.30 -11.42 7.99
CA ALA A 402 4.12 -11.40 7.12
C ALA A 402 4.51 -11.50 5.64
N ALA A 403 5.55 -10.78 5.21
CA ALA A 403 6.05 -10.84 3.84
C ALA A 403 6.57 -12.23 3.46
N GLN A 404 7.33 -12.87 4.36
CA GLN A 404 7.80 -14.23 4.19
C GLN A 404 6.63 -15.21 4.00
N GLU A 405 5.63 -15.14 4.88
CA GLU A 405 4.47 -16.02 4.80
C GLU A 405 3.65 -15.78 3.53
N ALA A 406 3.39 -14.53 3.17
CA ALA A 406 2.68 -14.16 1.95
C ALA A 406 3.39 -14.66 0.69
N GLY A 407 4.72 -14.57 0.64
CA GLY A 407 5.52 -15.11 -0.46
C GLY A 407 5.47 -16.63 -0.54
N LEU A 408 5.66 -17.34 0.59
CA LEU A 408 5.62 -18.80 0.66
C LEU A 408 4.24 -19.38 0.38
N SER A 409 3.17 -18.63 0.66
CA SER A 409 1.80 -19.04 0.37
C SER A 409 1.61 -19.46 -1.08
N ARG A 410 2.41 -18.88 -2.00
CA ARG A 410 2.31 -19.16 -3.44
C ARG A 410 2.89 -20.53 -3.81
N ILE A 411 3.87 -21.03 -3.05
CA ILE A 411 4.38 -22.39 -3.18
C ILE A 411 3.31 -23.36 -2.67
N PHE A 412 2.76 -23.10 -1.49
CA PHE A 412 1.72 -23.94 -0.89
C PHE A 412 0.42 -23.98 -1.69
N SER A 413 0.12 -22.90 -2.41
CA SER A 413 -1.04 -22.84 -3.31
C SER A 413 -0.77 -23.39 -4.71
N GLY A 414 0.49 -23.77 -5.03
CA GLY A 414 0.88 -24.33 -6.33
C GLY A 414 1.01 -23.31 -7.47
N GLN A 415 1.14 -22.03 -7.13
CA GLN A 415 1.16 -20.92 -8.10
C GLN A 415 2.56 -20.55 -8.58
N HIS A 416 3.57 -20.71 -7.73
CA HIS A 416 4.95 -20.30 -7.94
C HIS A 416 5.94 -21.32 -7.36
N THR A 417 7.17 -21.25 -7.83
CA THR A 417 8.31 -22.01 -7.29
C THR A 417 9.07 -21.20 -6.26
N ARG A 418 10.03 -21.85 -5.57
CA ARG A 418 11.00 -21.18 -4.69
C ARG A 418 11.87 -20.18 -5.45
N LEU A 419 12.17 -20.47 -6.71
CA LEU A 419 12.94 -19.56 -7.58
C LEU A 419 12.20 -18.24 -7.80
N ASP A 420 10.89 -18.33 -8.11
CA ASP A 420 10.04 -17.16 -8.29
C ASP A 420 9.95 -16.33 -7.01
N HIS A 421 9.83 -17.00 -5.86
CA HIS A 421 9.77 -16.36 -4.55
C HIS A 421 11.05 -15.58 -4.24
N VAL A 422 12.21 -16.21 -4.35
CA VAL A 422 13.50 -15.59 -4.02
C VAL A 422 13.79 -14.39 -4.93
N ALA A 423 13.57 -14.55 -6.24
CA ALA A 423 13.74 -13.47 -7.19
C ALA A 423 12.77 -12.30 -6.93
N GLY A 424 11.52 -12.62 -6.59
CA GLY A 424 10.52 -11.62 -6.23
C GLY A 424 10.89 -10.83 -4.97
N VAL A 425 11.32 -11.50 -3.90
CA VAL A 425 11.78 -10.84 -2.67
C VAL A 425 12.94 -9.87 -2.94
N LYS A 426 13.92 -10.32 -3.74
CA LYS A 426 15.04 -9.45 -4.11
C LYS A 426 14.57 -8.22 -4.88
N LEU A 427 13.76 -8.41 -5.93
CA LEU A 427 13.24 -7.32 -6.74
C LEU A 427 12.45 -6.30 -5.90
N GLY A 428 11.54 -6.76 -5.03
CA GLY A 428 10.74 -5.87 -4.19
C GLY A 428 11.57 -5.01 -3.24
N ARG A 429 12.63 -5.58 -2.65
CA ARG A 429 13.57 -4.83 -1.79
C ARG A 429 14.38 -3.79 -2.56
N GLU A 430 14.85 -4.13 -3.76
CA GLU A 430 15.62 -3.21 -4.59
C GLU A 430 14.75 -2.03 -5.03
N VAL A 431 13.50 -2.29 -5.46
CA VAL A 431 12.55 -1.23 -5.82
C VAL A 431 12.20 -0.34 -4.63
N ALA A 432 11.80 -0.92 -3.49
CA ALA A 432 11.46 -0.15 -2.30
C ALA A 432 12.66 0.67 -1.79
N GLY A 433 13.85 0.06 -1.77
CA GLY A 433 15.09 0.75 -1.42
C GLY A 433 15.35 1.97 -2.32
N PHE A 434 15.15 1.83 -3.62
CA PHE A 434 15.31 2.94 -4.56
C PHE A 434 14.28 4.05 -4.31
N VAL A 435 13.02 3.72 -4.13
CA VAL A 435 11.95 4.69 -3.83
C VAL A 435 12.24 5.45 -2.53
N LEU A 436 12.62 4.74 -1.46
CA LEU A 436 12.95 5.34 -0.16
C LEU A 436 14.14 6.30 -0.21
N HIS A 437 15.08 6.10 -1.12
CA HIS A 437 16.27 6.94 -1.24
C HIS A 437 16.15 8.08 -2.27
N ASN A 438 15.15 8.04 -3.16
CA ASN A 438 15.07 8.97 -4.28
C ASN A 438 13.75 9.74 -4.37
N ALA A 439 12.73 9.44 -3.53
CA ALA A 439 11.46 10.13 -3.55
C ALA A 439 11.02 10.57 -2.16
N LEU A 440 10.24 11.65 -2.09
CA LEU A 440 9.60 12.16 -0.88
C LEU A 440 10.60 12.41 0.26
N LEU A 441 11.80 12.88 -0.09
CA LEU A 441 12.89 13.13 0.84
C LEU A 441 12.59 14.35 1.73
N PRO A 442 13.18 14.44 2.93
CA PRO A 442 13.07 15.66 3.73
C PRO A 442 13.53 16.90 2.94
N ALA A 443 12.75 17.97 2.99
CA ALA A 443 13.13 19.21 2.34
C ALA A 443 14.43 19.74 2.96
N HIS A 444 15.39 20.16 2.12
CA HIS A 444 16.62 20.78 2.58
C HIS A 444 16.30 22.12 3.25
N ASP A 445 16.73 22.28 4.50
CA ASP A 445 16.65 23.56 5.19
C ASP A 445 17.55 24.59 4.47
N SER A 446 16.93 25.40 3.59
CA SER A 446 17.64 26.50 2.90
C SER A 446 17.97 27.69 3.83
N SER A 447 17.83 27.53 5.15
CA SER A 447 18.09 28.55 6.16
C SER A 447 19.55 28.62 6.63
N GLY A 448 20.47 27.96 5.91
CA GLY A 448 21.92 27.93 6.21
C GLY A 448 22.78 28.66 5.21
N LYS A 449 22.36 29.88 4.74
CA LYS A 449 23.27 30.83 4.06
C LYS A 449 22.99 32.24 4.53
#